data_f42f32c15d8ffb818c7d9f94684f014c
#
_entry.id   f42f32c15d8ffb818c7d9f94684f014c
#
_cell.length_a   1.000
_cell.length_b   1.000
_cell.length_c   1.000
_cell.angle_alpha   90.00
_cell.angle_beta   90.00
_cell.angle_gamma   90.00
#
_symmetry.space_group_name_H-M   'P 1'
#
loop_
_entity.id
_entity.type
_entity.pdbx_description
1 polymer ?
#
loop_
_entity_poly.entity_id
_entity_poly.type
_entity_poly.pdbx_seq_one_letter_code
_entity_poly.pdbx_strand_id
1 'polypeptide(L)'
;VARLNWKSTASYVALLAAALVVAVVGSWMFGAQLDNYAYDYMFRFYQPKPWVPQSVLLAIDERTLSSIPGGIHGIRKPLAEALRLVAPASPKAVAVDVILAERSQDPAVDAELAQAFQATPNLVLSCELIDDGREWEEPLEEFRRGAALGHVYADPDKNDSVTRAIPLEKRSGHVRRWALSLEAFRLSRGAPIIESPTDLQVGNTVIPVRGDSRPMRVRFIPFDMAPIPRVSLKGLLDNPARAKEFTGEVVFVGVTAITEVRDRLLTPYALGRQTTGIEINAQAFETMAQGLFLTDVSDFWVLLFSVGLVVAAGLAFRYLPGWRAYAAGVLILGCAGVTPYVFFTHRRVLPFSTPASAALFGTMTAAAYYHLVVRRNLRIEQAARERYQQAMHFVTHEMRTPLSAIQGSSELISRYALTEEKRKQIALLINSESKRLARMVEIFLNVERLSAGQMELKRQAIPLKEMVDVCVERVKPLGERKHIAITLEPISEELQLTGDRELMEYACYNLLTNAVKYSPQRTEVRISGWRDDGHIRIAVKDQGIGMDQKEVKQVFQKFYRTKKAEESGEAGTGIGLSIVQQIVEQHGGRIELTSEPGVGSCFTVVVPVQH
;
A
#
# COMPACT_ATOMS: atom_id res chain seq x y z
N VAL A 1 -18.66 -6.48 15.42
CA VAL A 1 -18.06 -5.64 14.36
C VAL A 1 -18.13 -4.20 14.86
N ALA A 2 -17.02 -3.69 15.42
CA ALA A 2 -16.93 -2.32 15.91
C ALA A 2 -17.26 -1.37 14.73
N ARG A 3 -18.28 -0.52 14.89
CA ARG A 3 -18.58 0.54 13.93
C ARG A 3 -17.38 1.50 13.91
N LEU A 4 -16.48 1.34 12.94
CA LEU A 4 -15.42 2.31 12.73
C LEU A 4 -16.07 3.68 12.49
N ASN A 5 -15.68 4.65 13.29
CA ASN A 5 -16.14 6.04 13.20
C ASN A 5 -15.84 6.57 11.77
N TRP A 6 -16.72 7.35 11.16
CA TRP A 6 -16.60 7.93 9.82
C TRP A 6 -15.20 8.54 9.56
N LYS A 7 -14.65 9.25 10.54
CA LYS A 7 -13.30 9.84 10.46
C LYS A 7 -12.19 8.79 10.26
N SER A 8 -12.28 7.62 10.88
CA SER A 8 -11.28 6.55 10.73
C SER A 8 -11.40 5.83 9.38
N THR A 9 -12.61 5.74 8.81
CA THR A 9 -12.83 5.19 7.47
C THR A 9 -12.28 6.12 6.39
N ALA A 10 -12.52 7.42 6.50
CA ALA A 10 -11.98 8.42 5.57
C ALA A 10 -10.44 8.43 5.58
N SER A 11 -9.82 8.37 6.76
CA SER A 11 -8.35 8.28 6.88
C SER A 11 -7.78 7.00 6.25
N TYR A 12 -8.48 5.87 6.41
CA TYR A 12 -8.06 4.61 5.80
C TYR A 12 -8.09 4.67 4.26
N VAL A 13 -9.18 5.18 3.69
CA VAL A 13 -9.31 5.36 2.24
C VAL A 13 -8.26 6.34 1.71
N ALA A 14 -8.02 7.44 2.42
CA ALA A 14 -6.99 8.41 2.03
C ALA A 14 -5.58 7.79 2.01
N LEU A 15 -5.23 6.94 2.98
CA LEU A 15 -3.96 6.23 3.02
C LEU A 15 -3.81 5.23 1.86
N LEU A 16 -4.87 4.48 1.52
CA LEU A 16 -4.85 3.58 0.37
C LEU A 16 -4.74 4.33 -0.95
N ALA A 17 -5.41 5.48 -1.08
CA ALA A 17 -5.28 6.35 -2.25
C ALA A 17 -3.84 6.91 -2.37
N ALA A 18 -3.24 7.34 -1.26
CA ALA A 18 -1.84 7.77 -1.24
C ALA A 18 -0.88 6.63 -1.62
N ALA A 19 -1.11 5.41 -1.14
CA ALA A 19 -0.32 4.23 -1.51
C ALA A 19 -0.40 3.94 -3.02
N LEU A 20 -1.59 4.07 -3.62
CA LEU A 20 -1.77 3.94 -5.06
C LEU A 20 -1.00 5.02 -5.84
N VAL A 21 -1.09 6.27 -5.41
CA VAL A 21 -0.36 7.38 -6.05
C VAL A 21 1.15 7.13 -6.00
N VAL A 22 1.68 6.73 -4.84
CA VAL A 22 3.11 6.39 -4.69
C VAL A 22 3.49 5.22 -5.61
N ALA A 23 2.65 4.19 -5.71
CA ALA A 23 2.88 3.06 -6.59
C ALA A 23 2.95 3.47 -8.07
N VAL A 24 1.99 4.26 -8.53
CA VAL A 24 1.91 4.73 -9.93
C VAL A 24 3.07 5.65 -10.27
N VAL A 25 3.35 6.64 -9.42
CA VAL A 25 4.46 7.58 -9.64
C VAL A 25 5.80 6.86 -9.56
N GLY A 26 6.00 5.99 -8.59
CA GLY A 26 7.22 5.19 -8.45
C GLY A 26 7.44 4.25 -9.63
N SER A 27 6.39 3.61 -10.13
CA SER A 27 6.44 2.77 -11.32
C SER A 27 6.77 3.58 -12.58
N TRP A 28 6.21 4.77 -12.73
CA TRP A 28 6.53 5.66 -13.86
C TRP A 28 7.99 6.12 -13.84
N MET A 29 8.56 6.40 -12.65
CA MET A 29 9.95 6.86 -12.53
C MET A 29 10.98 5.74 -12.63
N PHE A 30 10.69 4.56 -12.08
CA PHE A 30 11.68 3.49 -11.86
C PHE A 30 11.24 2.12 -12.40
N GLY A 31 10.01 2.01 -12.91
CA GLY A 31 9.42 0.72 -13.29
C GLY A 31 9.90 0.15 -14.62
N ALA A 32 10.44 0.98 -15.52
CA ALA A 32 10.80 0.58 -16.89
C ALA A 32 11.75 -0.64 -16.94
N GLN A 33 12.76 -0.67 -16.08
CA GLN A 33 13.69 -1.81 -16.02
C GLN A 33 13.00 -3.10 -15.55
N LEU A 34 12.12 -2.99 -14.53
CA LEU A 34 11.36 -4.15 -14.04
C LEU A 34 10.40 -4.68 -15.10
N ASP A 35 9.75 -3.79 -15.85
CA ASP A 35 8.86 -4.15 -16.93
C ASP A 35 9.62 -4.85 -18.07
N ASN A 36 10.82 -4.36 -18.39
CA ASN A 36 11.70 -4.96 -19.36
C ASN A 36 12.15 -6.36 -18.95
N TYR A 37 12.61 -6.54 -17.70
CA TYR A 37 12.96 -7.86 -17.18
C TYR A 37 11.76 -8.81 -17.17
N ALA A 38 10.61 -8.37 -16.70
CA ALA A 38 9.39 -9.17 -16.70
C ALA A 38 9.00 -9.61 -18.12
N TYR A 39 9.08 -8.68 -19.10
CA TYR A 39 8.82 -8.96 -20.50
C TYR A 39 9.75 -10.03 -21.05
N ASP A 40 11.07 -9.91 -20.81
CA ASP A 40 12.06 -10.89 -21.28
C ASP A 40 11.86 -12.26 -20.63
N TYR A 41 11.50 -12.31 -19.33
CA TYR A 41 11.14 -13.56 -18.66
C TYR A 41 9.88 -14.19 -19.27
N MET A 42 8.86 -13.40 -19.61
CA MET A 42 7.66 -13.91 -20.27
C MET A 42 7.96 -14.59 -21.61
N PHE A 43 8.90 -14.04 -22.40
CA PHE A 43 9.38 -14.72 -23.61
C PHE A 43 10.01 -16.08 -23.31
N ARG A 44 10.81 -16.18 -22.26
CA ARG A 44 11.51 -17.42 -21.90
C ARG A 44 10.58 -18.53 -21.39
N PHE A 45 9.50 -18.15 -20.69
CA PHE A 45 8.53 -19.10 -20.18
C PHE A 45 7.44 -19.48 -21.19
N TYR A 46 7.12 -18.58 -22.10
CA TYR A 46 6.10 -18.82 -23.11
C TYR A 46 6.71 -19.39 -24.39
N GLN A 47 6.39 -20.63 -24.66
CA GLN A 47 6.77 -21.28 -25.92
C GLN A 47 5.64 -21.09 -26.94
N PRO A 48 5.85 -20.29 -28.02
CA PRO A 48 4.85 -20.13 -29.06
C PRO A 48 4.67 -21.45 -29.82
N LYS A 49 3.47 -21.66 -30.37
CA LYS A 49 3.24 -22.81 -31.26
C LYS A 49 4.14 -22.71 -32.49
N PRO A 50 4.77 -23.79 -32.93
CA PRO A 50 5.54 -23.81 -34.15
C PRO A 50 4.70 -23.34 -35.33
N TRP A 51 5.30 -22.57 -36.24
CA TRP A 51 4.70 -22.15 -37.49
C TRP A 51 5.67 -22.39 -38.64
N VAL A 52 5.16 -22.40 -39.88
CA VAL A 52 5.97 -22.54 -41.07
C VAL A 52 6.50 -21.14 -41.46
N PRO A 53 7.81 -20.90 -41.44
CA PRO A 53 8.38 -19.64 -41.90
C PRO A 53 8.02 -19.33 -43.35
N GLN A 54 7.79 -18.05 -43.66
CA GLN A 54 7.57 -17.52 -45.02
C GLN A 54 8.81 -16.77 -45.53
N SER A 55 9.91 -16.85 -44.79
CA SER A 55 11.17 -16.24 -45.12
C SER A 55 12.33 -17.23 -45.04
N VAL A 56 13.39 -16.94 -45.80
CA VAL A 56 14.65 -17.69 -45.83
C VAL A 56 15.82 -16.72 -45.75
N LEU A 57 16.82 -17.03 -44.96
CA LEU A 57 18.05 -16.24 -44.86
C LEU A 57 19.09 -16.75 -45.86
N LEU A 58 19.52 -15.90 -46.79
CA LEU A 58 20.73 -16.11 -47.55
C LEU A 58 21.90 -15.46 -46.81
N ALA A 59 22.61 -16.28 -46.05
CA ALA A 59 23.58 -15.83 -45.08
C ALA A 59 24.97 -15.60 -45.69
N ILE A 60 25.49 -14.40 -45.49
CA ILE A 60 26.90 -14.10 -45.70
C ILE A 60 27.62 -14.49 -44.41
N ASP A 61 27.92 -15.78 -44.29
CA ASP A 61 28.50 -16.39 -43.12
C ASP A 61 30.04 -16.41 -43.15
N GLU A 62 30.69 -16.92 -42.08
CA GLU A 62 32.16 -17.04 -42.00
C GLU A 62 32.74 -17.85 -43.17
N ARG A 63 32.02 -18.91 -43.59
CA ARG A 63 32.42 -19.72 -44.73
C ARG A 63 32.42 -18.91 -46.02
N THR A 64 31.45 -18.04 -46.21
CA THR A 64 31.36 -17.14 -47.34
C THR A 64 32.52 -16.13 -47.31
N LEU A 65 32.71 -15.42 -46.18
CA LEU A 65 33.73 -14.37 -46.09
C LEU A 65 35.15 -14.91 -46.22
N SER A 66 35.42 -16.07 -45.63
CA SER A 66 36.74 -16.72 -45.72
C SER A 66 37.06 -17.18 -47.17
N SER A 67 36.05 -17.38 -48.01
CA SER A 67 36.24 -17.76 -49.41
C SER A 67 36.42 -16.58 -50.38
N ILE A 68 36.19 -15.34 -49.92
CA ILE A 68 36.23 -14.13 -50.71
C ILE A 68 37.52 -13.34 -50.44
N PRO A 69 38.35 -13.06 -51.45
CA PRO A 69 39.47 -12.15 -51.32
C PRO A 69 39.01 -10.76 -50.86
N GLY A 70 39.57 -10.25 -49.78
CA GLY A 70 39.17 -8.97 -49.18
C GLY A 70 37.90 -9.04 -48.30
N GLY A 71 37.38 -10.22 -47.98
CA GLY A 71 36.23 -10.40 -47.08
C GLY A 71 34.98 -9.68 -47.59
N ILE A 72 34.35 -8.91 -46.72
CA ILE A 72 33.08 -8.20 -47.02
C ILE A 72 33.25 -7.17 -48.18
N HIS A 73 34.41 -6.56 -48.34
CA HIS A 73 34.67 -5.62 -49.44
C HIS A 73 34.61 -6.27 -50.84
N GLY A 74 34.89 -7.59 -50.90
CA GLY A 74 34.80 -8.37 -52.16
C GLY A 74 33.41 -8.98 -52.39
N ILE A 75 32.40 -8.71 -51.61
CA ILE A 75 31.09 -9.40 -51.62
C ILE A 75 30.28 -9.14 -52.88
N ARG A 76 30.48 -8.04 -53.60
CA ARG A 76 29.64 -7.61 -54.73
C ARG A 76 29.51 -8.65 -55.83
N LYS A 77 30.63 -9.24 -56.27
CA LYS A 77 30.61 -10.26 -57.30
C LYS A 77 29.92 -11.54 -56.87
N PRO A 78 30.27 -12.17 -55.69
CA PRO A 78 29.54 -13.32 -55.19
C PRO A 78 28.03 -13.04 -54.96
N LEU A 79 27.67 -11.83 -54.52
CA LEU A 79 26.27 -11.41 -54.35
C LEU A 79 25.53 -11.36 -55.68
N ALA A 80 26.16 -10.78 -56.73
CA ALA A 80 25.59 -10.76 -58.08
C ALA A 80 25.35 -12.18 -58.63
N GLU A 81 26.34 -13.09 -58.47
CA GLU A 81 26.23 -14.48 -58.87
C GLU A 81 25.11 -15.21 -58.11
N ALA A 82 25.02 -15.00 -56.77
CA ALA A 82 23.98 -15.60 -55.98
C ALA A 82 22.57 -15.10 -56.38
N LEU A 83 22.41 -13.81 -56.63
CA LEU A 83 21.13 -13.25 -57.05
C LEU A 83 20.67 -13.77 -58.41
N ARG A 84 21.60 -14.01 -59.34
CA ARG A 84 21.29 -14.67 -60.61
C ARG A 84 20.76 -16.09 -60.46
N LEU A 85 21.13 -16.77 -59.34
CA LEU A 85 20.59 -18.10 -59.01
C LEU A 85 19.24 -18.00 -58.29
N VAL A 86 19.05 -16.97 -57.45
CA VAL A 86 17.83 -16.76 -56.66
C VAL A 86 16.67 -16.23 -57.51
N ALA A 87 16.92 -15.28 -58.43
CA ALA A 87 15.89 -14.62 -59.25
C ALA A 87 15.01 -15.62 -60.03
N PRO A 88 15.56 -16.66 -60.73
CA PRO A 88 14.75 -17.66 -61.42
C PRO A 88 13.88 -18.53 -60.52
N ALA A 89 14.20 -18.64 -59.21
CA ALA A 89 13.38 -19.37 -58.25
C ALA A 89 12.08 -18.63 -57.89
N SER A 90 11.88 -17.42 -58.42
CA SER A 90 10.66 -16.62 -58.22
C SER A 90 10.34 -16.38 -56.75
N PRO A 91 11.26 -15.80 -55.97
CA PRO A 91 10.97 -15.40 -54.59
C PRO A 91 9.88 -14.30 -54.59
N LYS A 92 9.08 -14.23 -53.52
CA LYS A 92 8.04 -13.17 -53.38
C LYS A 92 8.65 -11.77 -53.24
N ALA A 93 9.78 -11.68 -52.56
CA ALA A 93 10.60 -10.47 -52.46
C ALA A 93 12.03 -10.86 -52.04
N VAL A 94 13.00 -10.00 -52.34
CA VAL A 94 14.39 -10.14 -51.90
C VAL A 94 14.79 -8.86 -51.17
N ALA A 95 15.19 -8.96 -49.91
CA ALA A 95 15.65 -7.86 -49.09
C ALA A 95 17.15 -8.00 -48.82
N VAL A 96 17.95 -7.05 -49.24
CA VAL A 96 19.41 -7.07 -49.13
C VAL A 96 19.83 -6.09 -48.05
N ASP A 97 20.36 -6.63 -46.94
CA ASP A 97 20.89 -5.90 -45.80
C ASP A 97 22.43 -5.79 -45.92
N VAL A 98 22.86 -5.12 -46.92
CA VAL A 98 24.26 -4.73 -47.17
C VAL A 98 24.23 -3.32 -47.72
N ILE A 99 24.86 -2.38 -47.02
CA ILE A 99 24.94 -0.99 -47.44
C ILE A 99 25.99 -0.88 -48.55
N LEU A 100 25.57 -0.42 -49.75
CA LEU A 100 26.37 -0.33 -50.95
C LEU A 100 26.46 1.13 -51.45
N ALA A 101 26.83 2.03 -50.55
CA ALA A 101 26.88 3.48 -50.81
C ALA A 101 28.13 3.92 -51.55
N GLU A 102 29.25 3.22 -51.37
CA GLU A 102 30.52 3.55 -52.02
C GLU A 102 30.71 2.77 -53.33
N ARG A 103 31.49 3.31 -54.26
CA ARG A 103 31.86 2.61 -55.50
C ARG A 103 32.94 1.57 -55.23
N SER A 104 32.87 0.46 -56.01
CA SER A 104 33.96 -0.52 -56.06
C SER A 104 35.19 0.07 -56.72
N GLN A 105 36.36 -0.49 -56.42
CA GLN A 105 37.58 -0.18 -57.15
C GLN A 105 37.51 -0.61 -58.64
N ASP A 106 36.71 -1.64 -58.94
CA ASP A 106 36.45 -2.11 -60.28
C ASP A 106 34.99 -1.77 -60.67
N PRO A 107 34.78 -0.79 -61.55
CA PRO A 107 33.46 -0.41 -62.04
C PRO A 107 32.68 -1.54 -62.73
N ALA A 108 33.38 -2.53 -63.30
CA ALA A 108 32.75 -3.68 -63.96
C ALA A 108 31.97 -4.54 -62.95
N VAL A 109 32.46 -4.65 -61.70
CA VAL A 109 31.81 -5.39 -60.65
C VAL A 109 30.52 -4.66 -60.18
N ASP A 110 30.53 -3.33 -60.14
CA ASP A 110 29.34 -2.54 -59.84
C ASP A 110 28.28 -2.70 -60.92
N ALA A 111 28.69 -2.64 -62.17
CA ALA A 111 27.80 -2.85 -63.36
C ALA A 111 27.18 -4.26 -63.35
N GLU A 112 27.96 -5.29 -63.00
CA GLU A 112 27.49 -6.67 -62.88
C GLU A 112 26.46 -6.84 -61.77
N LEU A 113 26.69 -6.22 -60.61
CA LEU A 113 25.75 -6.24 -59.50
C LEU A 113 24.48 -5.45 -59.82
N ALA A 114 24.60 -4.27 -60.49
CA ALA A 114 23.45 -3.49 -60.89
C ALA A 114 22.52 -4.29 -61.83
N GLN A 115 23.12 -5.05 -62.76
CA GLN A 115 22.39 -5.93 -63.68
C GLN A 115 21.68 -7.05 -62.95
N ALA A 116 22.33 -7.66 -61.92
CA ALA A 116 21.71 -8.69 -61.09
C ALA A 116 20.55 -8.11 -60.26
N PHE A 117 20.68 -6.92 -59.69
CA PHE A 117 19.60 -6.23 -58.96
C PHE A 117 18.39 -5.94 -59.85
N GLN A 118 18.61 -5.43 -61.06
CA GLN A 118 17.54 -5.16 -62.04
C GLN A 118 16.79 -6.42 -62.48
N ALA A 119 17.48 -7.56 -62.48
CA ALA A 119 16.89 -8.86 -62.83
C ALA A 119 16.16 -9.51 -61.63
N THR A 120 16.36 -8.99 -60.42
CA THR A 120 15.76 -9.55 -59.20
C THR A 120 14.37 -8.95 -58.94
N PRO A 121 13.29 -9.76 -58.92
CA PRO A 121 11.96 -9.24 -58.71
C PRO A 121 11.75 -8.77 -57.24
N ASN A 122 10.95 -7.72 -57.06
CA ASN A 122 10.56 -7.21 -55.75
C ASN A 122 11.76 -6.99 -54.80
N LEU A 123 12.80 -6.34 -55.33
CA LEU A 123 14.03 -6.06 -54.58
C LEU A 123 13.84 -4.90 -53.61
N VAL A 124 14.35 -5.09 -52.40
CA VAL A 124 14.50 -4.05 -51.36
C VAL A 124 15.98 -3.93 -51.00
N LEU A 125 16.52 -2.73 -51.05
CA LEU A 125 17.89 -2.44 -50.66
C LEU A 125 17.90 -1.68 -49.34
N SER A 126 18.88 -1.97 -48.50
CA SER A 126 19.06 -1.30 -47.21
C SER A 126 19.58 0.13 -47.37
N CYS A 127 19.12 1.00 -46.49
CA CYS A 127 19.67 2.32 -46.24
C CYS A 127 19.77 2.58 -44.73
N GLU A 128 20.70 3.45 -44.36
CA GLU A 128 20.98 3.74 -42.95
C GLU A 128 21.00 5.25 -42.71
N LEU A 129 20.73 5.67 -41.46
CA LEU A 129 20.89 7.04 -41.03
C LEU A 129 22.29 7.23 -40.45
N ILE A 130 23.04 8.15 -41.04
CA ILE A 130 24.35 8.58 -40.58
C ILE A 130 24.27 9.99 -40.00
N ASP A 131 25.39 10.50 -39.47
CA ASP A 131 25.54 11.86 -38.94
C ASP A 131 24.45 12.21 -37.90
N ASP A 132 24.36 11.40 -36.87
CA ASP A 132 23.37 11.52 -35.78
C ASP A 132 21.90 11.59 -36.27
N GLY A 133 21.59 10.89 -37.36
CA GLY A 133 20.23 10.80 -37.92
C GLY A 133 19.83 11.94 -38.86
N ARG A 134 20.80 12.70 -39.39
CA ARG A 134 20.55 13.85 -40.26
C ARG A 134 20.54 13.50 -41.72
N GLU A 135 21.27 12.49 -42.15
CA GLU A 135 21.44 12.13 -43.55
C GLU A 135 21.21 10.65 -43.79
N TRP A 136 20.65 10.30 -44.94
CA TRP A 136 20.50 8.93 -45.40
C TRP A 136 21.71 8.48 -46.17
N GLU A 137 22.41 7.44 -45.74
CA GLU A 137 23.34 6.69 -46.54
C GLU A 137 22.55 5.69 -47.38
N GLU A 138 22.52 5.93 -48.68
CA GLU A 138 21.74 5.15 -49.62
C GLU A 138 22.66 4.40 -50.58
N PRO A 139 22.22 3.23 -51.14
CA PRO A 139 22.95 2.55 -52.21
C PRO A 139 23.18 3.44 -53.40
N LEU A 140 24.22 3.16 -54.21
CA LEU A 140 24.51 3.86 -55.44
C LEU A 140 23.28 3.98 -56.34
N GLU A 141 23.15 5.09 -57.06
CA GLU A 141 21.97 5.38 -57.91
C GLU A 141 21.69 4.27 -58.92
N GLU A 142 22.75 3.66 -59.47
CA GLU A 142 22.67 2.55 -60.41
C GLU A 142 22.05 1.28 -59.81
N PHE A 143 22.19 1.08 -58.51
CA PHE A 143 21.59 -0.05 -57.78
C PHE A 143 20.12 0.18 -57.42
N ARG A 144 19.73 1.44 -57.25
CA ARG A 144 18.36 1.82 -56.85
C ARG A 144 17.33 1.68 -57.95
N ARG A 145 17.73 1.50 -59.18
CA ARG A 145 16.80 1.43 -60.32
C ARG A 145 15.92 0.21 -60.24
N GLY A 146 14.63 0.43 -59.97
CA GLY A 146 13.63 -0.64 -59.80
C GLY A 146 13.57 -1.30 -58.42
N ALA A 147 14.41 -0.90 -57.48
CA ALA A 147 14.40 -1.39 -56.10
C ALA A 147 13.66 -0.43 -55.16
N ALA A 148 13.00 -0.96 -54.15
CA ALA A 148 12.54 -0.19 -52.99
C ALA A 148 13.70 0.03 -52.01
N LEU A 149 13.62 1.09 -51.21
CA LEU A 149 14.59 1.36 -50.13
C LEU A 149 13.95 1.16 -48.78
N GLY A 150 14.62 0.40 -47.90
CA GLY A 150 14.19 0.17 -46.54
C GLY A 150 15.31 0.41 -45.53
N HIS A 151 14.99 1.06 -44.42
CA HIS A 151 15.98 1.27 -43.38
C HIS A 151 16.17 0.01 -42.53
N VAL A 152 17.40 -0.18 -42.04
CA VAL A 152 17.79 -1.31 -41.21
C VAL A 152 17.94 -0.94 -39.71
N TYR A 153 17.44 0.22 -39.34
CA TYR A 153 17.61 0.77 -38.01
C TYR A 153 16.87 -0.07 -36.99
N ALA A 154 17.59 -0.57 -36.00
CA ALA A 154 17.03 -1.15 -34.77
C ALA A 154 17.14 -0.11 -33.66
N ASP A 155 16.17 -0.08 -32.79
CA ASP A 155 16.11 0.86 -31.65
C ASP A 155 16.22 0.06 -30.35
N PRO A 156 17.45 -0.28 -29.91
CA PRO A 156 17.64 -0.97 -28.64
C PRO A 156 17.22 -0.07 -27.47
N ASP A 157 16.65 -0.68 -26.43
CA ASP A 157 16.25 0.05 -25.23
C ASP A 157 17.47 0.73 -24.57
N LYS A 158 17.32 1.99 -24.21
CA LYS A 158 18.42 2.82 -23.66
C LYS A 158 18.95 2.33 -22.32
N ASN A 159 18.15 1.56 -21.56
CA ASN A 159 18.51 1.13 -20.22
C ASN A 159 19.29 -0.19 -20.21
N ASP A 160 19.00 -1.12 -21.14
CA ASP A 160 19.57 -2.46 -21.13
C ASP A 160 20.09 -2.92 -22.50
N SER A 161 20.00 -2.07 -23.52
CA SER A 161 20.45 -2.33 -24.89
C SER A 161 19.76 -3.55 -25.54
N VAL A 162 18.63 -4.00 -25.04
CA VAL A 162 17.86 -5.11 -25.60
C VAL A 162 16.86 -4.59 -26.64
N THR A 163 16.90 -5.16 -27.84
CA THR A 163 15.96 -4.86 -28.91
C THR A 163 14.68 -5.66 -28.74
N ARG A 164 13.57 -4.99 -28.41
CA ARG A 164 12.24 -5.61 -28.23
C ARG A 164 11.26 -5.21 -29.33
N ALA A 165 11.53 -4.09 -29.96
CA ALA A 165 10.74 -3.52 -31.03
C ALA A 165 11.65 -2.96 -32.13
N ILE A 166 11.12 -2.85 -33.35
CA ILE A 166 11.76 -2.10 -34.41
C ILE A 166 10.88 -0.92 -34.82
N PRO A 167 11.46 0.23 -35.11
CA PRO A 167 10.72 1.32 -35.74
C PRO A 167 10.33 0.90 -37.16
N LEU A 168 9.06 0.99 -37.51
CA LEU A 168 8.64 0.72 -38.89
C LEU A 168 8.81 1.92 -39.80
N GLU A 169 8.98 3.09 -39.23
CA GLU A 169 9.16 4.36 -39.93
C GLU A 169 10.33 5.14 -39.36
N LYS A 170 11.19 5.68 -40.20
CA LYS A 170 12.21 6.66 -39.83
C LYS A 170 12.18 7.84 -40.80
N ARG A 171 12.48 9.02 -40.27
CA ARG A 171 12.52 10.27 -41.07
C ARG A 171 13.82 11.00 -40.79
N SER A 172 14.39 11.56 -41.86
CA SER A 172 15.41 12.57 -41.77
C SER A 172 15.06 13.72 -42.73
N GLY A 173 14.88 14.91 -42.19
CA GLY A 173 14.36 16.05 -42.96
C GLY A 173 12.98 15.74 -43.55
N HIS A 174 12.88 15.86 -44.89
CA HIS A 174 11.65 15.56 -45.63
C HIS A 174 11.61 14.13 -46.18
N VAL A 175 12.68 13.36 -46.01
CA VAL A 175 12.77 12.00 -46.56
C VAL A 175 12.35 10.99 -45.49
N ARG A 176 11.32 10.21 -45.83
CA ARG A 176 10.80 9.12 -45.02
C ARG A 176 11.20 7.77 -45.63
N ARG A 177 11.60 6.83 -44.80
CA ARG A 177 11.89 5.44 -45.20
C ARG A 177 11.14 4.49 -44.26
N TRP A 178 10.58 3.43 -44.83
CA TRP A 178 10.02 2.30 -44.09
C TRP A 178 11.12 1.30 -43.73
N ALA A 179 10.87 0.48 -42.73
CA ALA A 179 11.79 -0.59 -42.35
C ALA A 179 11.97 -1.59 -43.51
N LEU A 180 13.17 -2.15 -43.64
CA LEU A 180 13.50 -3.17 -44.64
C LEU A 180 12.52 -4.35 -44.61
N SER A 181 12.17 -4.82 -43.39
CA SER A 181 11.19 -5.89 -43.16
C SER A 181 9.78 -5.51 -43.63
N LEU A 182 9.34 -4.26 -43.43
CA LEU A 182 8.02 -3.80 -43.85
C LEU A 182 7.93 -3.63 -45.36
N GLU A 183 8.98 -3.11 -46.00
CA GLU A 183 9.05 -3.01 -47.49
C GLU A 183 9.05 -4.41 -48.12
N ALA A 184 9.82 -5.36 -47.56
CA ALA A 184 9.80 -6.74 -48.00
C ALA A 184 8.41 -7.37 -47.86
N PHE A 185 7.73 -7.07 -46.74
CA PHE A 185 6.35 -7.53 -46.49
C PHE A 185 5.37 -6.91 -47.51
N ARG A 186 5.45 -5.61 -47.75
CA ARG A 186 4.63 -4.89 -48.73
C ARG A 186 4.76 -5.49 -50.14
N LEU A 187 5.99 -5.67 -50.57
CA LEU A 187 6.27 -6.24 -51.90
C LEU A 187 5.81 -7.70 -52.03
N SER A 188 6.02 -8.50 -50.95
CA SER A 188 5.57 -9.89 -50.94
C SER A 188 4.04 -10.05 -51.02
N ARG A 189 3.29 -9.03 -50.61
CA ARG A 189 1.81 -9.00 -50.69
C ARG A 189 1.29 -8.29 -51.93
N GLY A 190 2.15 -7.59 -52.69
CA GLY A 190 1.76 -6.81 -53.83
C GLY A 190 0.75 -5.69 -53.51
N ALA A 191 0.78 -5.15 -52.32
CA ALA A 191 -0.21 -4.20 -51.80
C ALA A 191 0.47 -2.93 -51.26
N PRO A 192 -0.17 -1.75 -51.37
CA PRO A 192 0.35 -0.52 -50.78
C PRO A 192 0.23 -0.54 -49.24
N ILE A 193 1.03 0.31 -48.57
CA ILE A 193 0.88 0.61 -47.15
C ILE A 193 -0.20 1.68 -47.01
N ILE A 194 -1.28 1.35 -46.29
CA ILE A 194 -2.34 2.28 -45.94
C ILE A 194 -2.12 2.67 -44.46
N GLU A 195 -2.10 3.96 -44.20
CA GLU A 195 -1.74 4.51 -42.89
C GLU A 195 -2.96 5.00 -42.12
N SER A 196 -3.02 4.63 -40.83
CA SER A 196 -3.89 5.26 -39.87
C SER A 196 -3.08 5.75 -38.64
N PRO A 197 -3.66 6.55 -37.76
CA PRO A 197 -2.96 7.00 -36.56
C PRO A 197 -2.56 5.85 -35.59
N THR A 198 -3.23 4.70 -35.65
CA THR A 198 -3.07 3.59 -34.73
C THR A 198 -2.57 2.31 -35.33
N ASP A 199 -2.49 2.25 -36.67
CA ASP A 199 -2.11 1.03 -37.40
C ASP A 199 -1.57 1.35 -38.82
N LEU A 200 -0.93 0.34 -39.39
CA LEU A 200 -0.59 0.27 -40.81
C LEU A 200 -1.30 -0.93 -41.43
N GLN A 201 -1.92 -0.77 -42.57
CA GLN A 201 -2.54 -1.88 -43.30
C GLN A 201 -1.76 -2.20 -44.55
N VAL A 202 -1.42 -3.48 -44.75
CA VAL A 202 -0.80 -4.00 -45.97
C VAL A 202 -1.63 -5.21 -46.42
N GLY A 203 -2.35 -5.04 -47.53
CA GLY A 203 -3.33 -6.03 -47.98
C GLY A 203 -4.39 -6.29 -46.89
N ASN A 204 -4.52 -7.54 -46.44
CA ASN A 204 -5.45 -7.93 -45.40
C ASN A 204 -4.84 -7.90 -43.98
N THR A 205 -3.58 -7.52 -43.82
CA THR A 205 -2.88 -7.51 -42.54
C THR A 205 -2.91 -6.11 -41.95
N VAL A 206 -3.44 -6.00 -40.73
CA VAL A 206 -3.42 -4.77 -39.93
C VAL A 206 -2.30 -4.88 -38.90
N ILE A 207 -1.33 -3.99 -38.97
CA ILE A 207 -0.15 -3.94 -38.10
C ILE A 207 -0.42 -2.86 -37.02
N PRO A 208 -0.64 -3.22 -35.76
CA PRO A 208 -0.91 -2.24 -34.70
C PRO A 208 0.37 -1.52 -34.33
N VAL A 209 0.42 -0.21 -34.57
CA VAL A 209 1.57 0.66 -34.29
C VAL A 209 1.08 2.04 -33.85
N ARG A 210 1.82 2.68 -32.95
CA ARG A 210 1.50 4.01 -32.42
C ARG A 210 2.76 4.84 -32.27
N GLY A 211 2.63 6.15 -32.33
CA GLY A 211 3.73 7.09 -32.13
C GLY A 211 4.48 7.41 -33.42
N ASP A 212 5.45 8.33 -33.35
CA ASP A 212 6.07 8.97 -34.49
C ASP A 212 6.94 8.04 -35.36
N SER A 213 7.63 7.08 -34.72
CA SER A 213 8.46 6.09 -35.41
C SER A 213 7.74 4.77 -35.67
N ARG A 214 6.46 4.67 -35.27
CA ARG A 214 5.61 3.49 -35.45
C ARG A 214 6.29 2.19 -34.95
N PRO A 215 6.77 2.10 -33.70
CA PRO A 215 7.48 0.93 -33.21
C PRO A 215 6.56 -0.29 -33.21
N MET A 216 7.03 -1.40 -33.77
CA MET A 216 6.37 -2.70 -33.73
C MET A 216 7.18 -3.63 -32.83
N ARG A 217 6.53 -4.23 -31.83
CA ARG A 217 7.15 -5.29 -31.01
C ARG A 217 7.37 -6.53 -31.84
N VAL A 218 8.62 -7.03 -31.87
CA VAL A 218 8.97 -8.23 -32.60
C VAL A 218 8.64 -9.47 -31.75
N ARG A 219 7.95 -10.41 -32.35
CA ARG A 219 7.74 -11.72 -31.77
C ARG A 219 8.95 -12.61 -32.03
N PHE A 220 9.97 -12.44 -31.18
CA PHE A 220 11.17 -13.26 -31.27
C PHE A 220 10.87 -14.74 -31.04
N ILE A 221 11.64 -15.61 -31.72
CA ILE A 221 11.52 -17.06 -31.65
C ILE A 221 12.84 -17.60 -31.10
N PRO A 222 12.79 -18.57 -30.17
CA PRO A 222 13.98 -19.34 -29.82
C PRO A 222 14.54 -20.05 -31.05
N PHE A 223 15.87 -20.00 -31.21
CA PHE A 223 16.57 -20.60 -32.34
C PHE A 223 16.31 -22.09 -32.58
N ASP A 224 15.93 -22.81 -31.53
CA ASP A 224 15.71 -24.24 -31.50
C ASP A 224 14.26 -24.66 -31.83
N MET A 225 13.32 -23.70 -31.88
CA MET A 225 11.89 -24.05 -31.98
C MET A 225 11.28 -23.93 -33.37
N ALA A 226 11.69 -22.96 -34.19
CA ALA A 226 11.29 -22.82 -35.57
C ALA A 226 12.31 -21.89 -36.27
N PRO A 227 13.51 -22.36 -36.56
CA PRO A 227 14.52 -21.52 -37.14
C PRO A 227 14.07 -21.11 -38.57
N ILE A 228 14.19 -19.81 -38.86
CA ILE A 228 14.11 -19.35 -40.23
C ILE A 228 15.19 -20.10 -41.03
N PRO A 229 14.84 -20.80 -42.10
CA PRO A 229 15.82 -21.55 -42.89
C PRO A 229 17.00 -20.71 -43.31
N ARG A 230 18.19 -21.27 -43.25
CA ARG A 230 19.43 -20.57 -43.61
C ARG A 230 20.15 -21.28 -44.73
N VAL A 231 20.50 -20.54 -45.73
CA VAL A 231 21.35 -20.98 -46.83
C VAL A 231 22.61 -20.13 -46.83
N SER A 232 23.78 -20.74 -46.69
CA SER A 232 25.06 -20.04 -46.85
C SER A 232 25.19 -19.55 -48.30
N LEU A 233 25.58 -18.30 -48.52
CA LEU A 233 25.79 -17.75 -49.85
C LEU A 233 26.83 -18.57 -50.60
N LYS A 234 27.95 -18.92 -49.96
CA LYS A 234 28.95 -19.84 -50.54
C LYS A 234 28.36 -21.21 -50.84
N GLY A 235 27.51 -21.72 -49.89
CA GLY A 235 26.83 -23.01 -50.11
C GLY A 235 25.86 -23.03 -51.29
N LEU A 236 25.23 -21.88 -51.59
CA LEU A 236 24.40 -21.71 -52.81
C LEU A 236 25.27 -21.69 -54.07
N LEU A 237 26.38 -20.95 -54.06
CA LEU A 237 27.30 -20.88 -55.18
C LEU A 237 27.94 -22.25 -55.50
N ASP A 238 28.30 -23.02 -54.46
CA ASP A 238 28.86 -24.37 -54.58
C ASP A 238 27.81 -25.40 -55.07
N ASN A 239 26.53 -25.18 -54.77
CA ASN A 239 25.42 -26.05 -55.14
C ASN A 239 24.19 -25.24 -55.62
N PRO A 240 24.12 -24.84 -56.87
CA PRO A 240 23.02 -24.04 -57.42
C PRO A 240 21.63 -24.67 -57.28
N ALA A 241 21.54 -26.00 -57.11
CA ALA A 241 20.25 -26.69 -56.93
C ALA A 241 19.52 -26.23 -55.64
N ARG A 242 20.23 -25.67 -54.68
CA ARG A 242 19.67 -25.07 -53.46
C ARG A 242 18.82 -23.83 -53.71
N ALA A 243 18.91 -23.22 -54.90
CA ALA A 243 18.05 -22.10 -55.26
C ALA A 243 16.56 -22.42 -55.13
N LYS A 244 16.17 -23.70 -55.23
CA LYS A 244 14.78 -24.16 -54.99
C LYS A 244 14.27 -23.85 -53.59
N GLU A 245 15.14 -23.71 -52.58
CA GLU A 245 14.78 -23.35 -51.22
C GLU A 245 14.16 -21.96 -51.08
N PHE A 246 14.34 -21.09 -52.09
CA PHE A 246 13.81 -19.73 -52.13
C PHE A 246 12.47 -19.59 -52.88
N THR A 247 11.96 -20.67 -53.44
CA THR A 247 10.74 -20.64 -54.25
C THR A 247 9.51 -20.24 -53.45
N GLY A 248 8.93 -19.10 -53.82
CA GLY A 248 7.72 -18.59 -53.14
C GLY A 248 7.94 -18.03 -51.73
N GLU A 249 9.18 -17.91 -51.30
CA GLU A 249 9.56 -17.34 -49.98
C GLU A 249 10.05 -15.90 -50.12
N VAL A 250 10.18 -15.17 -49.00
CA VAL A 250 10.88 -13.88 -48.94
C VAL A 250 12.32 -14.14 -48.51
N VAL A 251 13.26 -13.64 -49.30
CA VAL A 251 14.68 -13.88 -49.06
C VAL A 251 15.31 -12.68 -48.40
N PHE A 252 15.89 -12.88 -47.24
CA PHE A 252 16.70 -11.90 -46.55
C PHE A 252 18.18 -12.20 -46.76
N VAL A 253 18.90 -11.30 -47.40
CA VAL A 253 20.34 -11.43 -47.69
C VAL A 253 21.11 -10.51 -46.76
N GLY A 254 22.03 -11.02 -45.99
CA GLY A 254 22.84 -10.17 -45.10
C GLY A 254 23.94 -10.92 -44.35
N VAL A 255 24.76 -10.15 -43.66
CA VAL A 255 25.93 -10.67 -42.93
C VAL A 255 25.51 -11.33 -41.62
N THR A 256 25.91 -12.60 -41.47
CA THR A 256 25.70 -13.39 -40.27
C THR A 256 27.02 -13.83 -39.63
N ALA A 257 28.16 -13.50 -40.25
CA ALA A 257 29.50 -13.83 -39.78
C ALA A 257 29.80 -13.10 -38.46
N ILE A 258 30.34 -13.84 -37.50
CA ILE A 258 30.65 -13.32 -36.15
C ILE A 258 31.80 -12.32 -36.16
N THR A 259 32.74 -12.46 -37.09
CA THR A 259 33.97 -11.67 -37.17
C THR A 259 33.78 -10.28 -37.77
N GLU A 260 32.75 -10.09 -38.61
CA GLU A 260 32.55 -8.87 -39.40
C GLU A 260 31.35 -8.03 -38.97
N VAL A 261 30.42 -8.61 -38.18
CA VAL A 261 29.22 -7.88 -37.76
C VAL A 261 29.53 -6.94 -36.61
N ARG A 262 29.51 -5.63 -36.90
CA ARG A 262 29.59 -4.57 -35.87
C ARG A 262 28.26 -4.44 -35.07
N ASP A 263 27.12 -4.71 -35.70
CA ASP A 263 25.78 -4.55 -35.16
C ASP A 263 25.25 -5.87 -34.61
N ARG A 264 25.70 -6.18 -33.39
CA ARG A 264 25.18 -7.31 -32.65
C ARG A 264 24.18 -6.82 -31.61
N LEU A 265 22.96 -7.21 -31.82
CA LEU A 265 21.85 -6.76 -31.00
C LEU A 265 21.44 -7.84 -30.00
N LEU A 266 21.17 -7.41 -28.77
CA LEU A 266 20.58 -8.27 -27.75
C LEU A 266 19.08 -8.39 -27.99
N THR A 267 18.53 -9.58 -27.83
CA THR A 267 17.09 -9.84 -27.91
C THR A 267 16.60 -10.47 -26.59
N PRO A 268 15.30 -10.55 -26.30
CA PRO A 268 14.76 -11.17 -25.09
C PRO A 268 15.24 -12.60 -24.82
N TYR A 269 15.63 -13.34 -25.88
CA TYR A 269 16.20 -14.68 -25.75
C TYR A 269 17.72 -14.73 -25.60
N ALA A 270 18.41 -13.60 -25.71
CA ALA A 270 19.86 -13.55 -25.71
C ALA A 270 20.46 -13.74 -24.29
N LEU A 271 20.50 -14.98 -23.82
CA LEU A 271 21.42 -15.38 -22.76
C LEU A 271 22.82 -15.57 -23.35
N GLY A 272 23.53 -14.45 -23.61
CA GLY A 272 24.90 -14.48 -24.11
C GLY A 272 25.09 -14.68 -25.63
N ARG A 273 24.01 -14.88 -26.41
CA ARG A 273 24.08 -14.93 -27.88
C ARG A 273 23.49 -13.66 -28.48
N GLN A 274 24.30 -12.96 -29.24
CA GLN A 274 23.87 -11.77 -30.02
C GLN A 274 23.25 -12.20 -31.34
N THR A 275 22.21 -11.46 -31.75
CA THR A 275 21.49 -11.67 -32.99
C THR A 275 21.90 -10.62 -34.02
N THR A 276 22.06 -10.98 -35.29
CA THR A 276 22.43 -10.04 -36.34
C THR A 276 21.23 -9.20 -36.78
N GLY A 277 21.46 -8.00 -37.32
CA GLY A 277 20.41 -7.10 -37.82
C GLY A 277 19.48 -7.76 -38.84
N ILE A 278 20.06 -8.53 -39.78
CA ILE A 278 19.27 -9.25 -40.81
C ILE A 278 18.35 -10.32 -40.18
N GLU A 279 18.79 -11.00 -39.14
CA GLU A 279 17.95 -11.97 -38.41
C GLU A 279 16.78 -11.28 -37.70
N ILE A 280 16.99 -10.09 -37.15
CA ILE A 280 15.92 -9.29 -36.53
C ILE A 280 14.92 -8.82 -37.59
N ASN A 281 15.40 -8.35 -38.75
CA ASN A 281 14.53 -7.97 -39.88
C ASN A 281 13.69 -9.14 -40.37
N ALA A 282 14.29 -10.34 -40.49
CA ALA A 282 13.55 -11.55 -40.87
C ALA A 282 12.50 -11.94 -39.82
N GLN A 283 12.81 -11.86 -38.52
CA GLN A 283 11.85 -12.13 -37.44
C GLN A 283 10.73 -11.07 -37.38
N ALA A 284 11.04 -9.82 -37.67
CA ALA A 284 10.05 -8.76 -37.81
C ALA A 284 9.10 -9.02 -38.97
N PHE A 285 9.64 -9.46 -40.11
CA PHE A 285 8.83 -9.90 -41.23
C PHE A 285 7.92 -11.07 -40.84
N GLU A 286 8.44 -12.10 -40.19
CA GLU A 286 7.64 -13.24 -39.73
C GLU A 286 6.54 -12.80 -38.74
N THR A 287 6.83 -11.84 -37.86
CA THR A 287 5.83 -11.25 -36.96
C THR A 287 4.64 -10.68 -37.75
N MET A 288 4.90 -9.98 -38.86
CA MET A 288 3.88 -9.43 -39.75
C MET A 288 3.19 -10.53 -40.58
N ALA A 289 3.96 -11.42 -41.14
CA ALA A 289 3.46 -12.48 -42.03
C ALA A 289 2.54 -13.48 -41.33
N GLN A 290 2.84 -13.78 -40.07
CA GLN A 290 2.07 -14.70 -39.23
C GLN A 290 1.00 -13.98 -38.37
N GLY A 291 0.95 -12.64 -38.39
CA GLY A 291 0.04 -11.83 -37.59
C GLY A 291 0.25 -12.02 -36.08
N LEU A 292 1.52 -12.18 -35.64
CA LEU A 292 1.88 -12.48 -34.25
C LEU A 292 2.14 -11.20 -33.42
N PHE A 293 1.37 -10.16 -33.68
CA PHE A 293 1.55 -8.86 -33.02
C PHE A 293 1.37 -8.93 -31.52
N LEU A 294 2.26 -8.25 -30.82
CA LEU A 294 2.15 -7.96 -29.38
C LEU A 294 1.69 -6.52 -29.20
N THR A 295 0.57 -6.32 -28.51
CA THR A 295 -0.02 -4.99 -28.31
C THR A 295 -0.03 -4.62 -26.84
N ASP A 296 0.36 -3.39 -26.54
CA ASP A 296 0.33 -2.90 -25.16
C ASP A 296 -1.12 -2.71 -24.67
N VAL A 297 -1.36 -3.05 -23.42
CA VAL A 297 -2.61 -2.74 -22.73
C VAL A 297 -2.62 -1.23 -22.44
N SER A 298 -3.75 -0.56 -22.70
CA SER A 298 -3.82 0.88 -22.47
C SER A 298 -3.68 1.22 -20.98
N ASP A 299 -3.08 2.38 -20.67
CA ASP A 299 -2.81 2.86 -19.32
C ASP A 299 -4.08 2.93 -18.44
N PHE A 300 -5.22 3.19 -19.07
CA PHE A 300 -6.51 3.18 -18.38
C PHE A 300 -6.82 1.82 -17.73
N TRP A 301 -6.64 0.72 -18.48
CA TRP A 301 -6.89 -0.62 -17.95
C TRP A 301 -5.83 -1.06 -16.93
N VAL A 302 -4.58 -0.63 -17.13
CA VAL A 302 -3.50 -0.85 -16.15
C VAL A 302 -3.83 -0.16 -14.83
N LEU A 303 -4.26 1.10 -14.89
CA LEU A 303 -4.67 1.87 -13.71
C LEU A 303 -5.90 1.25 -13.04
N LEU A 304 -6.93 0.91 -13.81
CA LEU A 304 -8.15 0.30 -13.28
C LEU A 304 -7.87 -1.03 -12.56
N PHE A 305 -7.02 -1.86 -13.14
CA PHE A 305 -6.59 -3.11 -12.51
C PHE A 305 -5.82 -2.85 -11.20
N SER A 306 -4.89 -1.88 -11.21
CA SER A 306 -4.11 -1.49 -10.04
C SER A 306 -5.00 -0.94 -8.91
N VAL A 307 -5.99 -0.11 -9.23
CA VAL A 307 -7.02 0.34 -8.28
C VAL A 307 -7.77 -0.85 -7.70
N GLY A 308 -8.18 -1.81 -8.54
CA GLY A 308 -8.85 -3.03 -8.10
C GLY A 308 -8.05 -3.83 -7.07
N LEU A 309 -6.73 -3.96 -7.29
CA LEU A 309 -5.83 -4.65 -6.36
C LEU A 309 -5.73 -3.93 -5.01
N VAL A 310 -5.59 -2.59 -5.01
CA VAL A 310 -5.54 -1.79 -3.78
C VAL A 310 -6.86 -1.85 -3.02
N VAL A 311 -7.99 -1.76 -3.72
CA VAL A 311 -9.33 -1.89 -3.11
C VAL A 311 -9.52 -3.29 -2.53
N ALA A 312 -9.14 -4.33 -3.25
CA ALA A 312 -9.21 -5.72 -2.77
C ALA A 312 -8.37 -5.91 -1.49
N ALA A 313 -7.14 -5.37 -1.46
CA ALA A 313 -6.29 -5.39 -0.28
C ALA A 313 -6.95 -4.64 0.89
N GLY A 314 -7.49 -3.45 0.63
CA GLY A 314 -8.21 -2.67 1.64
C GLY A 314 -9.42 -3.40 2.22
N LEU A 315 -10.22 -4.05 1.39
CA LEU A 315 -11.38 -4.85 1.82
C LEU A 315 -10.96 -6.11 2.57
N ALA A 316 -9.90 -6.79 2.12
CA ALA A 316 -9.38 -7.99 2.77
C ALA A 316 -8.99 -7.70 4.23
N PHE A 317 -8.20 -6.67 4.50
CA PHE A 317 -7.78 -6.30 5.86
C PHE A 317 -8.90 -5.67 6.70
N ARG A 318 -9.96 -5.15 6.07
CA ARG A 318 -11.12 -4.63 6.79
C ARG A 318 -12.09 -5.71 7.25
N TYR A 319 -12.33 -6.74 6.42
CA TYR A 319 -13.42 -7.71 6.65
C TYR A 319 -12.94 -9.12 7.02
N LEU A 320 -11.74 -9.52 6.60
CA LEU A 320 -11.23 -10.85 6.92
C LEU A 320 -10.52 -10.86 8.29
N PRO A 321 -10.84 -11.81 9.17
CA PRO A 321 -10.21 -11.89 10.48
C PRO A 321 -8.84 -12.59 10.44
N GLY A 322 -7.89 -12.10 11.24
CA GLY A 322 -6.63 -12.76 11.54
C GLY A 322 -5.78 -13.10 10.30
N TRP A 323 -5.31 -14.33 10.23
CA TRP A 323 -4.42 -14.82 9.17
C TRP A 323 -5.03 -14.78 7.75
N ARG A 324 -6.38 -14.86 7.64
CA ARG A 324 -7.08 -14.84 6.35
C ARG A 324 -6.84 -13.55 5.57
N ALA A 325 -6.71 -12.42 6.26
CA ALA A 325 -6.38 -11.14 5.60
C ALA A 325 -4.97 -11.19 4.96
N TYR A 326 -4.00 -11.78 5.64
CA TYR A 326 -2.64 -11.95 5.11
C TYR A 326 -2.60 -12.94 3.95
N ALA A 327 -3.33 -14.05 4.04
CA ALA A 327 -3.47 -15.00 2.95
C ALA A 327 -4.08 -14.33 1.70
N ALA A 328 -5.11 -13.51 1.88
CA ALA A 328 -5.68 -12.71 0.79
C ALA A 328 -4.66 -11.71 0.22
N GLY A 329 -3.85 -11.06 1.06
CA GLY A 329 -2.76 -10.19 0.62
C GLY A 329 -1.73 -10.93 -0.27
N VAL A 330 -1.33 -12.13 0.13
CA VAL A 330 -0.43 -12.98 -0.68
C VAL A 330 -1.08 -13.34 -2.02
N LEU A 331 -2.37 -13.69 -2.03
CA LEU A 331 -3.10 -13.97 -3.27
C LEU A 331 -3.19 -12.75 -4.19
N ILE A 332 -3.40 -11.55 -3.64
CA ILE A 332 -3.43 -10.30 -4.40
C ILE A 332 -2.06 -10.03 -5.04
N LEU A 333 -0.96 -10.23 -4.30
CA LEU A 333 0.40 -10.12 -4.82
C LEU A 333 0.67 -11.16 -5.92
N GLY A 334 0.24 -12.40 -5.70
CA GLY A 334 0.32 -13.46 -6.70
C GLY A 334 -0.46 -13.13 -7.97
N CYS A 335 -1.67 -12.58 -7.83
CA CYS A 335 -2.50 -12.12 -8.94
C CYS A 335 -1.80 -11.01 -9.74
N ALA A 336 -1.22 -10.01 -9.05
CA ALA A 336 -0.46 -8.93 -9.70
C ALA A 336 0.75 -9.47 -10.47
N GLY A 337 1.42 -10.51 -9.96
CA GLY A 337 2.58 -11.12 -10.60
C GLY A 337 2.25 -12.03 -11.80
N VAL A 338 1.16 -12.79 -11.71
CA VAL A 338 0.79 -13.78 -12.75
C VAL A 338 0.00 -13.16 -13.89
N THR A 339 -0.82 -12.13 -13.62
CA THR A 339 -1.68 -11.51 -14.65
C THR A 339 -0.92 -11.01 -15.88
N PRO A 340 0.25 -10.34 -15.78
CA PRO A 340 1.02 -9.94 -16.97
C PRO A 340 1.39 -11.11 -17.86
N TYR A 341 1.77 -12.26 -17.28
CA TYR A 341 2.08 -13.46 -18.03
C TYR A 341 0.84 -14.01 -18.76
N VAL A 342 -0.31 -14.05 -18.11
CA VAL A 342 -1.57 -14.48 -18.75
C VAL A 342 -1.91 -13.56 -19.93
N PHE A 343 -1.79 -12.24 -19.77
CA PHE A 343 -2.02 -11.30 -20.85
C PHE A 343 -1.03 -11.52 -22.01
N PHE A 344 0.24 -11.79 -21.69
CA PHE A 344 1.26 -12.06 -22.71
C PHE A 344 0.94 -13.30 -23.56
N THR A 345 0.40 -14.37 -22.96
CA THR A 345 -0.04 -15.57 -23.72
C THR A 345 -1.18 -15.23 -24.69
N HIS A 346 -1.95 -14.18 -24.41
CA HIS A 346 -3.01 -13.67 -25.28
C HIS A 346 -2.55 -12.51 -26.18
N ARG A 347 -1.24 -12.37 -26.40
CA ARG A 347 -0.61 -11.35 -27.25
C ARG A 347 -0.83 -9.90 -26.76
N ARG A 348 -1.10 -9.73 -25.46
CA ARG A 348 -1.22 -8.42 -24.83
C ARG A 348 -0.06 -8.23 -23.87
N VAL A 349 0.54 -7.07 -23.86
CA VAL A 349 1.61 -6.73 -22.93
C VAL A 349 1.04 -5.83 -21.85
N LEU A 350 0.94 -6.39 -20.63
CA LEU A 350 0.57 -5.66 -19.43
C LEU A 350 1.86 -5.35 -18.66
N PRO A 351 2.18 -4.09 -18.32
CA PRO A 351 3.34 -3.76 -17.51
C PRO A 351 3.24 -4.47 -16.15
N PHE A 352 4.37 -4.95 -15.67
CA PHE A 352 4.46 -5.65 -14.38
C PHE A 352 4.55 -4.70 -13.19
N SER A 353 5.34 -3.62 -13.35
CA SER A 353 5.75 -2.73 -12.25
C SER A 353 4.58 -2.03 -11.58
N THR A 354 3.64 -1.48 -12.33
CA THR A 354 2.52 -0.70 -11.80
C THR A 354 1.53 -1.56 -10.99
N PRO A 355 1.02 -2.68 -11.48
CA PRO A 355 0.15 -3.54 -10.68
C PRO A 355 0.86 -4.19 -9.48
N ALA A 356 2.13 -4.60 -9.64
CA ALA A 356 2.90 -5.21 -8.57
C ALA A 356 3.17 -4.23 -7.42
N SER A 357 3.61 -3.01 -7.73
CA SER A 357 3.81 -1.96 -6.73
C SER A 357 2.50 -1.53 -6.07
N ALA A 358 1.40 -1.40 -6.82
CA ALA A 358 0.08 -1.10 -6.28
C ALA A 358 -0.40 -2.18 -5.29
N ALA A 359 -0.27 -3.46 -5.66
CA ALA A 359 -0.59 -4.58 -4.79
C ALA A 359 0.28 -4.58 -3.53
N LEU A 360 1.60 -4.33 -3.66
CA LEU A 360 2.55 -4.31 -2.56
C LEU A 360 2.24 -3.17 -1.58
N PHE A 361 2.24 -1.93 -2.07
CA PHE A 361 2.00 -0.75 -1.20
C PHE A 361 0.58 -0.74 -0.64
N GLY A 362 -0.41 -1.15 -1.42
CA GLY A 362 -1.79 -1.31 -0.96
C GLY A 362 -1.91 -2.32 0.19
N THR A 363 -1.32 -3.50 0.03
CA THR A 363 -1.32 -4.56 1.06
C THR A 363 -0.54 -4.15 2.30
N MET A 364 0.64 -3.54 2.14
CA MET A 364 1.45 -3.05 3.27
C MET A 364 0.71 -1.96 4.04
N THR A 365 0.11 -0.99 3.35
CA THR A 365 -0.66 0.09 3.97
C THR A 365 -1.88 -0.44 4.72
N ALA A 366 -2.62 -1.37 4.12
CA ALA A 366 -3.78 -2.01 4.74
C ALA A 366 -3.39 -2.80 5.99
N ALA A 367 -2.29 -3.57 5.93
CA ALA A 367 -1.77 -4.33 7.05
C ALA A 367 -1.27 -3.41 8.19
N ALA A 368 -0.51 -2.36 7.86
CA ALA A 368 -0.01 -1.40 8.83
C ALA A 368 -1.16 -0.67 9.55
N TYR A 369 -2.17 -0.21 8.82
CA TYR A 369 -3.35 0.41 9.41
C TYR A 369 -4.09 -0.55 10.35
N TYR A 370 -4.30 -1.80 9.94
CA TYR A 370 -4.92 -2.82 10.78
C TYR A 370 -4.15 -3.03 12.09
N HIS A 371 -2.82 -3.16 12.02
CA HIS A 371 -2.00 -3.38 13.22
C HIS A 371 -1.92 -2.16 14.13
N LEU A 372 -1.67 -0.98 13.57
CA LEU A 372 -1.39 0.22 14.36
C LEU A 372 -2.65 0.87 14.92
N VAL A 373 -3.74 0.86 14.16
CA VAL A 373 -4.97 1.57 14.53
C VAL A 373 -6.02 0.63 15.09
N VAL A 374 -6.43 -0.39 14.33
CA VAL A 374 -7.57 -1.25 14.71
C VAL A 374 -7.21 -2.11 15.91
N ARG A 375 -6.06 -2.75 15.90
CA ARG A 375 -5.62 -3.63 16.99
C ARG A 375 -5.33 -2.86 18.28
N ARG A 376 -4.81 -1.64 18.17
CA ARG A 376 -4.62 -0.75 19.32
C ARG A 376 -5.96 -0.35 19.95
N ASN A 377 -6.94 0.05 19.14
CA ASN A 377 -8.26 0.43 19.64
C ASN A 377 -8.99 -0.73 20.30
N LEU A 378 -8.92 -1.93 19.70
CA LEU A 378 -9.47 -3.14 20.29
C LEU A 378 -8.85 -3.48 21.66
N ARG A 379 -7.52 -3.32 21.79
CA ARG A 379 -6.85 -3.54 23.10
C ARG A 379 -7.30 -2.53 24.14
N ILE A 380 -7.48 -1.28 23.77
CA ILE A 380 -7.98 -0.23 24.70
C ILE A 380 -9.39 -0.57 25.16
N GLU A 381 -10.27 -0.96 24.25
CA GLU A 381 -11.65 -1.35 24.55
C GLU A 381 -11.72 -2.61 25.42
N GLN A 382 -10.91 -3.62 25.13
CA GLN A 382 -10.81 -4.83 25.94
C GLN A 382 -10.31 -4.52 27.36
N ALA A 383 -9.25 -3.72 27.47
CA ALA A 383 -8.72 -3.32 28.78
C ALA A 383 -9.75 -2.51 29.60
N ALA A 384 -10.55 -1.66 28.96
CA ALA A 384 -11.64 -0.94 29.63
C ALA A 384 -12.73 -1.91 30.13
N ARG A 385 -13.09 -2.90 29.30
CA ARG A 385 -14.09 -3.92 29.66
C ARG A 385 -13.61 -4.82 30.79
N GLU A 386 -12.36 -5.24 30.78
CA GLU A 386 -11.77 -6.05 31.87
C GLU A 386 -11.75 -5.28 33.18
N ARG A 387 -11.39 -3.99 33.17
CA ARG A 387 -11.46 -3.13 34.36
C ARG A 387 -12.88 -3.03 34.91
N TYR A 388 -13.87 -2.87 34.04
CA TYR A 388 -15.27 -2.84 34.46
C TYR A 388 -15.72 -4.16 35.09
N GLN A 389 -15.33 -5.29 34.51
CA GLN A 389 -15.64 -6.61 35.09
C GLN A 389 -14.99 -6.83 36.49
N GLN A 390 -13.72 -6.44 36.65
CA GLN A 390 -13.02 -6.51 37.94
C GLN A 390 -13.71 -5.63 38.98
N ALA A 391 -14.14 -4.43 38.62
CA ALA A 391 -14.88 -3.53 39.47
C ALA A 391 -16.21 -4.14 39.92
N MET A 392 -16.98 -4.76 39.03
CA MET A 392 -18.24 -5.46 39.36
C MET A 392 -18.01 -6.63 40.29
N HIS A 393 -16.93 -7.38 40.09
CA HIS A 393 -16.61 -8.50 40.98
C HIS A 393 -16.30 -8.04 42.40
N PHE A 394 -15.57 -6.92 42.54
CA PHE A 394 -15.27 -6.31 43.83
C PHE A 394 -16.54 -5.82 44.53
N VAL A 395 -17.43 -5.09 43.85
CA VAL A 395 -18.71 -4.62 44.41
C VAL A 395 -19.55 -5.79 44.93
N THR A 396 -19.64 -6.86 44.16
CA THR A 396 -20.39 -8.06 44.52
C THR A 396 -19.81 -8.71 45.79
N HIS A 397 -18.48 -8.75 45.93
CA HIS A 397 -17.79 -9.28 47.10
C HIS A 397 -18.07 -8.42 48.35
N GLU A 398 -17.95 -7.11 48.22
CA GLU A 398 -18.21 -6.16 49.32
C GLU A 398 -19.68 -6.13 49.75
N MET A 399 -20.63 -6.41 48.87
CA MET A 399 -22.05 -6.58 49.22
C MET A 399 -22.33 -7.91 49.92
N ARG A 400 -21.58 -8.97 49.62
CA ARG A 400 -21.77 -10.28 50.22
C ARG A 400 -21.45 -10.28 51.74
N THR A 401 -20.42 -9.54 52.15
CA THR A 401 -19.94 -9.48 53.54
C THR A 401 -21.02 -8.96 54.51
N PRO A 402 -21.61 -7.76 54.32
CA PRO A 402 -22.67 -7.28 55.21
C PRO A 402 -23.93 -8.16 55.12
N LEU A 403 -24.26 -8.70 53.95
CA LEU A 403 -25.39 -9.60 53.79
C LEU A 403 -25.21 -10.87 54.60
N SER A 404 -24.04 -11.49 54.58
CA SER A 404 -23.73 -12.67 55.39
C SER A 404 -23.76 -12.37 56.91
N ALA A 405 -23.29 -11.17 57.32
CA ALA A 405 -23.36 -10.74 58.72
C ALA A 405 -24.82 -10.54 59.17
N ILE A 406 -25.66 -9.94 58.33
CA ILE A 406 -27.10 -9.78 58.62
C ILE A 406 -27.78 -11.16 58.73
N GLN A 407 -27.50 -12.05 57.76
CA GLN A 407 -28.08 -13.38 57.73
C GLN A 407 -27.66 -14.22 58.94
N GLY A 408 -26.36 -14.29 59.23
CA GLY A 408 -25.85 -15.02 60.40
C GLY A 408 -26.36 -14.45 61.73
N SER A 409 -26.46 -13.13 61.88
CA SER A 409 -27.02 -12.44 63.00
C SER A 409 -28.52 -12.73 63.22
N SER A 410 -29.27 -12.76 62.10
CA SER A 410 -30.69 -13.13 62.13
C SER A 410 -30.92 -14.58 62.48
N GLU A 411 -30.07 -15.50 62.02
CA GLU A 411 -30.12 -16.93 62.42
C GLU A 411 -29.83 -17.12 63.93
N LEU A 412 -28.87 -16.37 64.49
CA LEU A 412 -28.58 -16.42 65.90
C LEU A 412 -29.78 -15.99 66.73
N ILE A 413 -30.49 -14.93 66.39
CA ILE A 413 -31.72 -14.47 67.09
C ILE A 413 -32.84 -15.52 66.98
N SER A 414 -32.96 -16.22 65.83
CA SER A 414 -34.06 -17.16 65.60
C SER A 414 -33.84 -18.54 66.26
N ARG A 415 -32.56 -18.99 66.33
CA ARG A 415 -32.24 -20.37 66.80
C ARG A 415 -31.88 -20.51 68.28
N TYR A 416 -31.44 -19.43 68.89
CA TYR A 416 -30.93 -19.50 70.28
C TYR A 416 -31.70 -18.62 71.26
N ALA A 417 -31.92 -19.11 72.50
CA ALA A 417 -32.44 -18.32 73.59
C ALA A 417 -31.36 -17.37 74.14
N LEU A 418 -31.39 -16.12 73.64
CA LEU A 418 -30.39 -15.09 73.93
C LEU A 418 -30.89 -14.20 75.09
N THR A 419 -29.97 -13.68 75.94
CA THR A 419 -30.27 -12.64 76.90
C THR A 419 -30.72 -11.36 76.20
N GLU A 420 -31.53 -10.54 76.84
CA GLU A 420 -32.09 -9.30 76.29
C GLU A 420 -30.98 -8.35 75.82
N GLU A 421 -29.88 -8.29 76.51
CA GLU A 421 -28.71 -7.48 76.15
C GLU A 421 -28.02 -7.98 74.88
N LYS A 422 -27.83 -9.29 74.69
CA LYS A 422 -27.28 -9.89 73.51
C LYS A 422 -28.21 -9.74 72.30
N ARG A 423 -29.54 -9.87 72.52
CA ARG A 423 -30.53 -9.65 71.43
C ARG A 423 -30.48 -8.21 70.92
N LYS A 424 -30.37 -7.23 71.84
CA LYS A 424 -30.24 -5.82 71.54
C LYS A 424 -28.93 -5.52 70.75
N GLN A 425 -27.80 -6.12 71.11
CA GLN A 425 -26.53 -5.98 70.44
C GLN A 425 -26.61 -6.53 68.99
N ILE A 426 -27.18 -7.73 68.78
CA ILE A 426 -27.32 -8.34 67.45
C ILE A 426 -28.31 -7.54 66.64
N ALA A 427 -29.41 -7.02 67.18
CA ALA A 427 -30.34 -6.15 66.45
C ALA A 427 -29.66 -4.84 65.98
N LEU A 428 -28.79 -4.26 66.82
CA LEU A 428 -27.99 -3.09 66.44
C LEU A 428 -26.99 -3.42 65.32
N LEU A 429 -26.37 -4.61 65.36
CA LEU A 429 -25.46 -5.06 64.27
C LEU A 429 -26.20 -5.24 62.94
N ILE A 430 -27.35 -5.93 62.92
CA ILE A 430 -28.21 -6.07 61.76
C ILE A 430 -28.58 -4.72 61.21
N ASN A 431 -29.01 -3.77 62.01
CA ASN A 431 -29.40 -2.44 61.59
C ASN A 431 -28.21 -1.66 60.97
N SER A 432 -27.02 -1.77 61.60
CA SER A 432 -25.81 -1.10 61.10
C SER A 432 -25.35 -1.66 59.74
N GLU A 433 -25.34 -2.98 59.58
CA GLU A 433 -24.96 -3.63 58.32
C GLU A 433 -26.01 -3.44 57.21
N SER A 434 -27.32 -3.41 57.56
CA SER A 434 -28.38 -3.06 56.60
C SER A 434 -28.23 -1.63 56.08
N LYS A 435 -27.95 -0.66 56.97
CA LYS A 435 -27.68 0.73 56.56
C LYS A 435 -26.42 0.85 55.71
N ARG A 436 -25.38 0.06 56.03
CA ARG A 436 -24.15 0.01 55.22
C ARG A 436 -24.42 -0.53 53.84
N LEU A 437 -25.18 -1.63 53.70
CA LEU A 437 -25.54 -2.23 52.42
C LEU A 437 -26.41 -1.28 51.58
N ALA A 438 -27.46 -0.67 52.18
CA ALA A 438 -28.31 0.30 51.50
C ALA A 438 -27.50 1.47 50.93
N ARG A 439 -26.58 2.01 51.71
CA ARG A 439 -25.69 3.10 51.26
C ARG A 439 -24.78 2.66 50.11
N MET A 440 -24.26 1.42 50.16
CA MET A 440 -23.40 0.88 49.12
C MET A 440 -24.16 0.69 47.77
N VAL A 441 -25.41 0.20 47.83
CA VAL A 441 -26.31 0.09 46.69
C VAL A 441 -26.62 1.46 46.09
N GLU A 442 -26.93 2.43 46.92
CA GLU A 442 -27.22 3.81 46.49
C GLU A 442 -26.01 4.46 45.80
N ILE A 443 -24.81 4.31 46.36
CA ILE A 443 -23.57 4.77 45.78
C ILE A 443 -23.38 4.12 44.39
N PHE A 444 -23.56 2.81 44.27
CA PHE A 444 -23.40 2.09 43.02
C PHE A 444 -24.39 2.58 41.94
N LEU A 445 -25.67 2.73 42.30
CA LEU A 445 -26.68 3.22 41.38
C LEU A 445 -26.41 4.66 40.92
N ASN A 446 -25.93 5.52 41.80
CA ASN A 446 -25.55 6.89 41.48
C ASN A 446 -24.33 6.92 40.51
N VAL A 447 -23.33 6.06 40.72
CA VAL A 447 -22.18 5.92 39.81
C VAL A 447 -22.63 5.47 38.40
N GLU A 448 -23.54 4.51 38.31
CA GLU A 448 -24.06 4.03 37.02
C GLU A 448 -24.88 5.11 36.30
N ARG A 449 -25.78 5.80 37.00
CA ARG A 449 -26.58 6.91 36.46
C ARG A 449 -25.72 8.08 35.99
N LEU A 450 -24.70 8.44 36.77
CA LEU A 450 -23.73 9.48 36.43
C LEU A 450 -22.88 9.08 35.20
N SER A 451 -22.46 7.82 35.13
CA SER A 451 -21.65 7.30 34.02
C SER A 451 -22.44 7.21 32.71
N ALA A 452 -23.76 6.99 32.82
CA ALA A 452 -24.66 6.93 31.66
C ALA A 452 -25.14 8.32 31.19
N GLY A 453 -24.76 9.41 31.86
CA GLY A 453 -25.22 10.77 31.51
C GLY A 453 -26.73 10.97 31.73
N GLN A 454 -27.38 10.12 32.55
CA GLN A 454 -28.84 10.09 32.72
C GLN A 454 -29.32 10.91 33.92
N MET A 455 -28.45 11.69 34.58
CA MET A 455 -28.80 12.46 35.77
C MET A 455 -28.98 13.94 35.41
N GLU A 456 -30.21 14.43 35.50
CA GLU A 456 -30.52 15.85 35.42
C GLU A 456 -30.20 16.54 36.73
N LEU A 457 -29.34 17.57 36.72
CA LEU A 457 -28.99 18.36 37.90
C LEU A 457 -30.14 19.26 38.31
N LYS A 458 -30.57 19.17 39.56
CA LYS A 458 -31.51 20.12 40.16
C LYS A 458 -30.76 21.38 40.59
N ARG A 459 -30.54 22.27 39.61
CA ARG A 459 -29.76 23.50 39.84
C ARG A 459 -30.55 24.51 40.67
N GLN A 460 -29.96 24.89 41.81
CA GLN A 460 -30.47 25.94 42.70
C GLN A 460 -29.34 26.77 43.28
N ALA A 461 -29.62 27.96 43.76
CA ALA A 461 -28.64 28.76 44.48
C ALA A 461 -28.42 28.15 45.90
N ILE A 462 -27.17 27.88 46.22
CA ILE A 462 -26.78 27.21 47.48
C ILE A 462 -25.88 28.18 48.25
N PRO A 463 -26.32 28.67 49.44
CA PRO A 463 -25.44 29.44 50.30
C PRO A 463 -24.25 28.58 50.76
N LEU A 464 -23.03 28.97 50.36
CA LEU A 464 -21.85 28.14 50.58
C LEU A 464 -21.58 27.85 52.04
N LYS A 465 -21.70 28.89 52.89
CA LYS A 465 -21.49 28.77 54.34
C LYS A 465 -22.44 27.73 54.96
N GLU A 466 -23.75 27.85 54.67
CA GLU A 466 -24.75 26.91 55.21
C GLU A 466 -24.48 25.47 54.80
N MET A 467 -24.13 25.24 53.51
CA MET A 467 -23.79 23.90 53.00
C MET A 467 -22.57 23.30 53.73
N VAL A 468 -21.53 24.11 53.89
CA VAL A 468 -20.28 23.68 54.58
C VAL A 468 -20.55 23.43 56.07
N ASP A 469 -21.32 24.31 56.76
CA ASP A 469 -21.69 24.13 58.18
C ASP A 469 -22.42 22.79 58.40
N VAL A 470 -23.39 22.44 57.54
CA VAL A 470 -24.09 21.14 57.60
C VAL A 470 -23.14 19.97 57.43
N CYS A 471 -22.17 20.06 56.52
CA CYS A 471 -21.17 19.00 56.31
C CYS A 471 -20.23 18.85 57.49
N VAL A 472 -19.76 19.96 58.08
CA VAL A 472 -18.87 19.97 59.24
C VAL A 472 -19.57 19.37 60.46
N GLU A 473 -20.81 19.78 60.80
CA GLU A 473 -21.58 19.22 61.92
C GLU A 473 -21.81 17.71 61.77
N ARG A 474 -22.02 17.21 60.54
CA ARG A 474 -22.17 15.76 60.26
C ARG A 474 -20.86 14.98 60.47
N VAL A 475 -19.70 15.58 60.25
CA VAL A 475 -18.37 14.93 60.34
C VAL A 475 -17.77 15.10 61.75
N LYS A 476 -18.19 16.11 62.53
CA LYS A 476 -17.70 16.43 63.87
C LYS A 476 -17.64 15.22 64.82
N PRO A 477 -18.68 14.35 64.97
CA PRO A 477 -18.61 13.16 65.80
C PRO A 477 -17.51 12.16 65.39
N LEU A 478 -17.14 12.14 64.08
CA LEU A 478 -16.05 11.29 63.59
C LEU A 478 -14.69 11.85 63.98
N GLY A 479 -14.52 13.19 63.90
CA GLY A 479 -13.34 13.90 64.34
C GLY A 479 -13.11 13.75 65.88
N GLU A 480 -14.15 13.93 66.65
CA GLU A 480 -14.10 13.78 68.11
C GLU A 480 -13.65 12.36 68.54
N ARG A 481 -14.14 11.32 67.86
CA ARG A 481 -13.72 9.93 68.16
C ARG A 481 -12.23 9.68 67.86
N LYS A 482 -11.66 10.38 66.92
CA LYS A 482 -10.24 10.30 66.56
C LYS A 482 -9.38 11.39 67.20
N HIS A 483 -9.96 12.27 68.03
CA HIS A 483 -9.28 13.43 68.58
C HIS A 483 -8.67 14.34 67.54
N ILE A 484 -9.39 14.56 66.39
CA ILE A 484 -9.01 15.43 65.28
C ILE A 484 -9.82 16.72 65.38
N ALA A 485 -9.15 17.86 65.38
CA ALA A 485 -9.81 19.17 65.30
C ALA A 485 -10.29 19.45 63.89
N ILE A 486 -11.55 19.87 63.73
CA ILE A 486 -12.09 20.31 62.43
C ILE A 486 -12.26 21.83 62.52
N THR A 487 -11.48 22.59 61.78
CA THR A 487 -11.47 24.04 61.78
C THR A 487 -12.12 24.57 60.52
N LEU A 488 -13.19 25.34 60.68
CA LEU A 488 -13.82 26.06 59.57
C LEU A 488 -13.23 27.49 59.53
N GLU A 489 -12.57 27.80 58.42
CA GLU A 489 -12.13 29.18 58.18
C GLU A 489 -13.32 30.09 57.82
N PRO A 490 -13.26 31.39 58.09
CA PRO A 490 -14.37 32.31 57.81
C PRO A 490 -14.79 32.27 56.33
N ILE A 491 -16.06 31.93 56.05
CA ILE A 491 -16.67 31.96 54.74
C ILE A 491 -17.63 33.14 54.68
N SER A 492 -17.54 33.98 53.65
CA SER A 492 -18.48 35.10 53.47
C SER A 492 -19.92 34.59 53.25
N GLU A 493 -20.88 35.21 53.93
CA GLU A 493 -22.31 34.86 53.81
C GLU A 493 -22.89 35.17 52.44
N GLU A 494 -22.26 36.04 51.65
CA GLU A 494 -22.68 36.40 50.29
C GLU A 494 -22.29 35.37 49.24
N LEU A 495 -21.46 34.38 49.58
CA LEU A 495 -21.03 33.37 48.65
C LEU A 495 -22.13 32.33 48.38
N GLN A 496 -22.60 32.30 47.12
CA GLN A 496 -23.59 31.33 46.65
C GLN A 496 -23.07 30.58 45.45
N LEU A 497 -23.18 29.29 45.48
CA LEU A 497 -22.86 28.41 44.37
C LEU A 497 -24.17 27.94 43.68
N THR A 498 -24.18 27.87 42.35
CA THR A 498 -25.33 27.35 41.59
C THR A 498 -25.12 25.86 41.28
N GLY A 499 -25.98 25.00 41.79
CA GLY A 499 -25.83 23.55 41.58
C GLY A 499 -26.90 22.72 42.24
N ASP A 500 -26.69 21.40 42.25
CA ASP A 500 -27.52 20.43 42.98
C ASP A 500 -27.00 20.32 44.43
N ARG A 501 -27.82 20.80 45.38
CA ARG A 501 -27.45 20.87 46.78
C ARG A 501 -27.08 19.50 47.37
N GLU A 502 -27.87 18.46 47.07
CA GLU A 502 -27.64 17.13 47.62
C GLU A 502 -26.31 16.54 47.12
N LEU A 503 -26.00 16.75 45.85
CA LEU A 503 -24.73 16.28 45.26
C LEU A 503 -23.54 17.05 45.78
N MET A 504 -23.63 18.37 45.89
CA MET A 504 -22.53 19.18 46.41
C MET A 504 -22.28 18.93 47.89
N GLU A 505 -23.34 18.77 48.71
CA GLU A 505 -23.20 18.32 50.10
C GLU A 505 -22.56 16.93 50.18
N TYR A 506 -22.91 16.00 49.32
CA TYR A 506 -22.29 14.69 49.25
C TYR A 506 -20.78 14.79 48.90
N ALA A 507 -20.40 15.62 47.93
CA ALA A 507 -19.02 15.82 47.54
C ALA A 507 -18.20 16.40 48.72
N CYS A 508 -18.70 17.46 49.37
CA CYS A 508 -18.05 18.09 50.51
C CYS A 508 -17.92 17.12 51.70
N TYR A 509 -18.98 16.40 52.04
CA TYR A 509 -18.97 15.41 53.09
C TYR A 509 -17.97 14.27 52.84
N ASN A 510 -17.85 13.81 51.58
CA ASN A 510 -16.91 12.76 51.20
C ASN A 510 -15.46 13.21 51.38
N LEU A 511 -15.13 14.44 50.98
CA LEU A 511 -13.80 15.00 51.18
C LEU A 511 -13.46 15.16 52.65
N LEU A 512 -14.38 15.67 53.46
CA LEU A 512 -14.19 15.83 54.90
C LEU A 512 -14.04 14.48 55.64
N THR A 513 -14.86 13.49 55.31
CA THR A 513 -14.75 12.14 55.89
C THR A 513 -13.44 11.48 55.51
N ASN A 514 -12.96 11.64 54.28
CA ASN A 514 -11.65 11.14 53.84
C ASN A 514 -10.52 11.84 54.63
N ALA A 515 -10.58 13.16 54.78
CA ALA A 515 -9.60 13.93 55.54
C ALA A 515 -9.48 13.43 56.99
N VAL A 516 -10.61 13.26 57.68
CA VAL A 516 -10.62 12.72 59.06
C VAL A 516 -10.17 11.27 59.11
N LYS A 517 -10.57 10.47 58.14
CA LYS A 517 -10.30 9.03 58.08
C LYS A 517 -8.81 8.72 57.94
N TYR A 518 -8.13 9.43 57.05
CA TYR A 518 -6.72 9.20 56.73
C TYR A 518 -5.75 10.09 57.50
N SER A 519 -6.24 10.92 58.41
CA SER A 519 -5.41 11.70 59.33
C SER A 519 -5.09 10.93 60.61
N PRO A 520 -3.87 11.08 61.18
CA PRO A 520 -3.52 10.57 62.49
C PRO A 520 -4.31 11.27 63.59
N GLN A 521 -4.34 10.66 64.80
CA GLN A 521 -4.93 11.29 65.98
C GLN A 521 -4.19 12.58 66.36
N ARG A 522 -4.90 13.55 66.94
CA ARG A 522 -4.39 14.85 67.38
C ARG A 522 -3.87 15.76 66.29
N THR A 523 -4.43 15.60 65.09
CA THR A 523 -4.17 16.48 63.94
C THR A 523 -5.35 17.41 63.67
N GLU A 524 -5.22 18.27 62.66
CA GLU A 524 -6.23 19.25 62.28
C GLU A 524 -6.68 19.02 60.84
N VAL A 525 -7.99 19.10 60.57
CA VAL A 525 -8.58 19.18 59.23
C VAL A 525 -9.18 20.56 59.08
N ARG A 526 -8.73 21.30 58.05
CA ARG A 526 -9.23 22.65 57.73
C ARG A 526 -10.12 22.63 56.51
N ILE A 527 -11.22 23.36 56.60
CA ILE A 527 -12.07 23.64 55.45
C ILE A 527 -12.19 25.15 55.26
N SER A 528 -12.04 25.61 54.03
CA SER A 528 -12.15 27.01 53.64
C SER A 528 -12.95 27.17 52.37
N GLY A 529 -13.59 28.31 52.18
CA GLY A 529 -14.34 28.63 50.97
C GLY A 529 -14.17 30.12 50.61
N TRP A 530 -13.82 30.36 49.34
CA TRP A 530 -13.63 31.73 48.84
C TRP A 530 -13.98 31.84 47.37
N ARG A 531 -14.08 33.07 46.86
CA ARG A 531 -14.25 33.35 45.45
C ARG A 531 -12.92 33.83 44.85
N ASP A 532 -12.53 33.27 43.71
CA ASP A 532 -11.31 33.60 43.01
C ASP A 532 -11.55 33.47 41.49
N ASP A 533 -11.24 34.50 40.73
CA ASP A 533 -11.29 34.54 39.24
C ASP A 533 -12.61 33.94 38.66
N GLY A 534 -13.77 34.44 39.19
CA GLY A 534 -15.08 33.98 38.69
C GLY A 534 -15.47 32.53 39.10
N HIS A 535 -14.71 31.91 39.98
CA HIS A 535 -14.98 30.57 40.53
C HIS A 535 -15.16 30.61 42.04
N ILE A 536 -16.00 29.70 42.55
CA ILE A 536 -16.04 29.37 43.94
C ILE A 536 -15.08 28.23 44.19
N ARG A 537 -14.23 28.38 45.20
CA ARG A 537 -13.27 27.38 45.66
C ARG A 537 -13.63 26.90 47.04
N ILE A 538 -13.64 25.57 47.22
CA ILE A 538 -13.85 24.92 48.51
C ILE A 538 -12.65 24.01 48.74
N ALA A 539 -11.81 24.32 49.70
CA ALA A 539 -10.62 23.52 50.01
C ALA A 539 -10.76 22.76 51.30
N VAL A 540 -10.45 21.46 51.26
CA VAL A 540 -10.35 20.60 52.43
C VAL A 540 -8.89 20.16 52.56
N LYS A 541 -8.22 20.61 53.63
CA LYS A 541 -6.81 20.32 53.89
C LYS A 541 -6.70 19.40 55.11
N ASP A 542 -5.98 18.31 54.96
CA ASP A 542 -5.70 17.33 56.03
C ASP A 542 -4.19 17.25 56.34
N GLN A 543 -3.87 16.64 57.45
CA GLN A 543 -2.52 16.29 57.89
C GLN A 543 -2.34 14.75 57.89
N GLY A 544 -2.88 14.12 56.85
CA GLY A 544 -2.94 12.66 56.73
C GLY A 544 -1.70 12.02 56.17
N ILE A 545 -1.86 10.79 55.69
CA ILE A 545 -0.78 9.97 55.13
C ILE A 545 -0.15 10.55 53.85
N GLY A 546 -0.85 11.48 53.19
CA GLY A 546 -0.43 12.06 51.90
C GLY A 546 -0.23 11.04 50.78
N MET A 547 0.07 11.56 49.59
CA MET A 547 0.19 10.79 48.36
C MET A 547 1.39 11.23 47.51
N ASP A 548 2.01 10.32 46.78
CA ASP A 548 3.03 10.64 45.81
C ASP A 548 2.40 11.15 44.49
N GLN A 549 3.24 11.69 43.58
CA GLN A 549 2.76 12.24 42.30
C GLN A 549 2.11 11.21 41.35
N LYS A 550 2.43 9.93 41.52
CA LYS A 550 1.80 8.87 40.69
C LYS A 550 0.42 8.54 41.27
N GLU A 551 0.32 8.48 42.58
CA GLU A 551 -0.93 8.26 43.32
C GLU A 551 -1.93 9.40 43.10
N VAL A 552 -1.46 10.67 43.14
CA VAL A 552 -2.27 11.88 42.83
C VAL A 552 -2.96 11.78 41.48
N LYS A 553 -2.29 11.24 40.46
CA LYS A 553 -2.88 11.06 39.11
C LYS A 553 -3.91 9.93 39.04
N GLN A 554 -3.90 9.01 39.99
CA GLN A 554 -4.73 7.81 39.98
C GLN A 554 -5.85 7.83 41.00
N VAL A 555 -5.77 8.68 42.03
CA VAL A 555 -6.69 8.67 43.19
C VAL A 555 -8.16 8.92 42.81
N PHE A 556 -8.43 9.53 41.67
CA PHE A 556 -9.77 9.73 41.12
C PHE A 556 -10.26 8.58 40.23
N GLN A 557 -9.42 7.56 39.95
CA GLN A 557 -9.88 6.38 39.22
C GLN A 557 -10.82 5.54 40.11
N LYS A 558 -11.90 5.04 39.53
CA LYS A 558 -12.86 4.18 40.21
C LYS A 558 -12.14 2.96 40.82
N PHE A 559 -12.42 2.65 42.08
CA PHE A 559 -11.86 1.52 42.81
C PHE A 559 -10.36 1.60 43.14
N TYR A 560 -9.71 2.72 42.85
CA TYR A 560 -8.32 2.91 43.20
C TYR A 560 -8.17 3.28 44.70
N ARG A 561 -7.22 2.62 45.36
CA ARG A 561 -6.76 2.94 46.72
C ARG A 561 -5.23 2.95 46.69
N THR A 562 -4.63 3.87 47.45
CA THR A 562 -3.18 3.84 47.66
C THR A 562 -2.80 2.68 48.56
N LYS A 563 -1.60 2.13 48.42
CA LYS A 563 -1.12 1.02 49.28
C LYS A 563 -1.18 1.40 50.77
N LYS A 564 -0.79 2.63 51.10
CA LYS A 564 -0.87 3.13 52.50
C LYS A 564 -2.30 3.22 53.01
N ALA A 565 -3.27 3.56 52.18
CA ALA A 565 -4.68 3.58 52.52
C ALA A 565 -5.26 2.16 52.70
N GLU A 566 -4.73 1.15 52.00
CA GLU A 566 -5.07 -0.27 52.24
C GLU A 566 -4.47 -0.80 53.52
N GLU A 567 -3.20 -0.48 53.80
CA GLU A 567 -2.46 -0.88 55.00
C GLU A 567 -2.99 -0.20 56.29
N SER A 568 -3.63 0.96 56.18
CA SER A 568 -4.19 1.69 57.34
C SER A 568 -5.36 0.96 58.03
N GLY A 569 -5.91 -0.10 57.42
CA GLY A 569 -7.07 -0.83 57.95
C GLY A 569 -8.40 -0.05 57.87
N GLU A 570 -8.38 1.17 57.38
CA GLU A 570 -9.57 2.00 57.24
C GLU A 570 -10.47 1.47 56.11
N ALA A 571 -11.74 1.23 56.42
CA ALA A 571 -12.69 0.72 55.41
C ALA A 571 -12.96 1.73 54.30
N GLY A 572 -12.89 1.32 53.04
CA GLY A 572 -13.18 2.21 51.89
C GLY A 572 -13.28 1.48 50.56
N THR A 573 -14.19 1.91 49.72
CA THR A 573 -14.51 1.30 48.41
C THR A 573 -13.66 1.81 47.27
N GLY A 574 -12.86 2.87 47.45
CA GLY A 574 -12.13 3.55 46.38
C GLY A 574 -13.02 4.26 45.34
N ILE A 575 -14.33 4.42 45.66
CA ILE A 575 -15.30 5.04 44.73
C ILE A 575 -15.55 6.51 45.09
N GLY A 576 -15.40 6.89 46.36
CA GLY A 576 -15.81 8.22 46.83
C GLY A 576 -15.20 9.38 46.08
N LEU A 577 -13.87 9.39 45.85
CA LEU A 577 -13.20 10.47 45.13
C LEU A 577 -13.57 10.52 43.64
N SER A 578 -13.82 9.39 43.02
CA SER A 578 -14.27 9.36 41.61
C SER A 578 -15.68 9.94 41.44
N ILE A 579 -16.56 9.76 42.46
CA ILE A 579 -17.88 10.38 42.49
C ILE A 579 -17.76 11.89 42.70
N VAL A 580 -16.92 12.32 43.64
CA VAL A 580 -16.64 13.74 43.85
C VAL A 580 -16.19 14.42 42.59
N GLN A 581 -15.25 13.80 41.83
CA GLN A 581 -14.81 14.31 40.55
C GLN A 581 -15.95 14.44 39.55
N GLN A 582 -16.77 13.39 39.40
CA GLN A 582 -17.91 13.41 38.46
C GLN A 582 -18.95 14.47 38.82
N ILE A 583 -19.26 14.62 40.13
CA ILE A 583 -20.18 15.67 40.58
C ILE A 583 -19.66 17.04 40.22
N VAL A 584 -18.41 17.31 40.49
CA VAL A 584 -17.78 18.61 40.21
C VAL A 584 -17.73 18.89 38.71
N GLU A 585 -17.35 17.90 37.89
CA GLU A 585 -17.32 18.01 36.43
C GLU A 585 -18.72 18.29 35.85
N GLN A 586 -19.78 17.68 36.35
CA GLN A 586 -21.16 17.96 35.90
C GLN A 586 -21.64 19.36 36.30
N HIS A 587 -21.09 19.94 37.36
CA HIS A 587 -21.30 21.34 37.72
C HIS A 587 -20.42 22.29 36.90
N GLY A 588 -19.69 21.78 35.90
CA GLY A 588 -18.79 22.59 35.07
C GLY A 588 -17.49 22.97 35.74
N GLY A 589 -17.19 22.33 36.89
CA GLY A 589 -16.01 22.57 37.71
C GLY A 589 -14.87 21.58 37.50
N ARG A 590 -13.85 21.69 38.34
CA ARG A 590 -12.72 20.76 38.43
C ARG A 590 -12.25 20.60 39.86
N ILE A 591 -11.51 19.52 40.14
CA ILE A 591 -10.85 19.31 41.45
C ILE A 591 -9.34 19.51 41.24
N GLU A 592 -8.77 20.33 42.08
CA GLU A 592 -7.32 20.53 42.22
C GLU A 592 -6.85 19.74 43.47
N LEU A 593 -5.74 19.01 43.36
CA LEU A 593 -5.18 18.22 44.44
C LEU A 593 -3.70 18.49 44.59
N THR A 594 -3.30 18.91 45.79
CA THR A 594 -1.90 18.98 46.20
C THR A 594 -1.70 18.04 47.37
N SER A 595 -0.69 17.18 47.32
CA SER A 595 -0.41 16.21 48.34
C SER A 595 1.07 15.88 48.42
N GLU A 596 1.54 15.62 49.65
CA GLU A 596 2.91 15.23 49.92
C GLU A 596 2.92 14.07 50.94
N PRO A 597 3.64 12.97 50.65
CA PRO A 597 3.69 11.82 51.54
C PRO A 597 4.13 12.14 52.98
N GLY A 598 3.30 11.81 53.94
CA GLY A 598 3.56 12.05 55.38
C GLY A 598 3.28 13.47 55.86
N VAL A 599 2.87 14.38 54.98
CA VAL A 599 2.50 15.78 55.31
C VAL A 599 0.98 15.97 55.30
N GLY A 600 0.32 15.37 54.28
CA GLY A 600 -1.13 15.46 54.12
C GLY A 600 -1.55 15.80 52.68
N SER A 601 -2.85 16.09 52.52
CA SER A 601 -3.45 16.42 51.24
C SER A 601 -4.33 17.67 51.33
N CYS A 602 -4.46 18.39 50.21
CA CYS A 602 -5.41 19.48 50.05
C CYS A 602 -6.23 19.24 48.78
N PHE A 603 -7.50 18.96 48.93
CA PHE A 603 -8.46 18.82 47.85
C PHE A 603 -9.23 20.14 47.69
N THR A 604 -9.15 20.76 46.53
CA THR A 604 -9.85 22.02 46.22
C THR A 604 -10.87 21.80 45.10
N VAL A 605 -12.13 21.91 45.43
CA VAL A 605 -13.25 21.92 44.49
C VAL A 605 -13.36 23.32 43.90
N VAL A 606 -13.32 23.43 42.57
CA VAL A 606 -13.41 24.69 41.81
C VAL A 606 -14.65 24.64 40.93
N VAL A 607 -15.66 25.49 41.22
CA VAL A 607 -16.93 25.53 40.47
C VAL A 607 -17.13 26.93 39.89
N PRO A 608 -17.53 27.10 38.61
CA PRO A 608 -17.78 28.41 38.05
C PRO A 608 -18.99 29.08 38.72
N VAL A 609 -18.88 30.39 38.97
CA VAL A 609 -20.03 31.20 39.34
C VAL A 609 -20.88 31.40 38.10
N GLN A 610 -21.99 30.66 37.99
CA GLN A 610 -22.96 30.90 36.91
C GLN A 610 -23.85 32.09 37.33
N HIS A 611 -23.91 33.09 36.48
CA HIS A 611 -24.78 34.27 36.64
C HIS A 611 -26.22 33.91 36.29
#